data_857a6d5ae3465f4ff06fe35ed5a42254
#
_entry.id   857a6d5ae3465f4ff06fe35ed5a42254
#
_cell.length_a   1.000
_cell.length_b   1.000
_cell.length_c   1.000
_cell.angle_alpha   90.00
_cell.angle_beta   90.00
_cell.angle_gamma   90.00
#
_symmetry.space_group_name_H-M   'P 1'
#
loop_
_entity.id
_entity.type
_entity.pdbx_description
1 polymer ?
#
loop_
_entity_poly.entity_id
_entity_poly.type
_entity_poly.pdbx_seq_one_letter_code
_entity_poly.pdbx_strand_id
1 'polypeptide(L)'
;MRVLVTGAAGFIGFHLARRLIGEGCEVCGIDNLNPYYDVSLKQARLARLRRECNFTFHLLDLADGPALTDAVAEHQPDCVVNLAAQAGVRYSIENPFAYVSSNLVGFVNLLEACVRHAQVQHFVFASSSSVYGANLKVPFSVNDRVDCPISLYAATKKSNELIAHSYSHLYGLPVTGLRFFTVYGPWGRPDMGYFKFAQAIDRGKPIEIYNRGQMRRDFTYIDDVVEGIVRVMSSPPTQSIAKRSSGALTSNARYRVYNLGNHHPTDLLTFVSIIEQAIGKKAYKVFLPMQPGDVPCTYADMDDFARDFGFRPCTPIEEGLRRFVQWYREYYLETEKMAC
;
A
#
# COMPACT_ATOMS: atom_id res chain seq x y z
N MET A 1 6.18 9.61 -20.15
CA MET A 1 5.08 9.91 -19.19
C MET A 1 5.70 10.45 -17.92
N ARG A 2 5.16 11.58 -17.42
CA ARG A 2 5.58 12.17 -16.14
C ARG A 2 4.68 11.65 -15.03
N VAL A 3 5.27 11.05 -14.01
CA VAL A 3 4.53 10.41 -12.94
C VAL A 3 4.93 10.99 -11.58
N LEU A 4 3.94 11.44 -10.82
CA LEU A 4 4.13 11.82 -9.42
C LEU A 4 3.83 10.62 -8.53
N VAL A 5 4.80 10.19 -7.72
CA VAL A 5 4.65 9.11 -6.75
C VAL A 5 4.82 9.67 -5.34
N THR A 6 3.74 9.74 -4.57
CA THR A 6 3.85 10.11 -3.15
C THR A 6 4.15 8.87 -2.30
N GLY A 7 4.85 9.04 -1.18
CA GLY A 7 5.37 7.91 -0.41
C GLY A 7 6.50 7.17 -1.12
N ALA A 8 7.28 7.89 -1.95
CA ALA A 8 8.33 7.32 -2.80
C ALA A 8 9.48 6.65 -2.01
N ALA A 9 9.78 7.09 -0.78
CA ALA A 9 10.72 6.43 0.12
C ALA A 9 10.07 5.30 0.95
N GLY A 10 8.75 5.09 0.80
CA GLY A 10 8.01 3.99 1.39
C GLY A 10 8.26 2.66 0.68
N PHE A 11 7.68 1.58 1.18
CA PHE A 11 7.86 0.23 0.64
C PHE A 11 7.35 0.11 -0.80
N ILE A 12 6.06 0.34 -1.00
CA ILE A 12 5.44 0.18 -2.34
C ILE A 12 5.92 1.27 -3.27
N GLY A 13 6.02 2.53 -2.79
CA GLY A 13 6.45 3.68 -3.59
C GLY A 13 7.87 3.52 -4.16
N PHE A 14 8.80 2.97 -3.38
CA PHE A 14 10.15 2.67 -3.84
C PHE A 14 10.18 1.66 -5.00
N HIS A 15 9.45 0.55 -4.88
CA HIS A 15 9.40 -0.46 -5.93
C HIS A 15 8.69 0.05 -7.18
N LEU A 16 7.59 0.81 -7.00
CA LEU A 16 6.89 1.42 -8.12
C LEU A 16 7.77 2.43 -8.84
N ALA A 17 8.41 3.35 -8.12
CA ALA A 17 9.30 4.34 -8.72
C ALA A 17 10.42 3.66 -9.54
N ARG A 18 11.09 2.64 -8.97
CA ARG A 18 12.10 1.86 -9.70
C ARG A 18 11.56 1.23 -10.99
N ARG A 19 10.37 0.65 -10.94
CA ARG A 19 9.75 0.04 -12.11
C ARG A 19 9.46 1.07 -13.20
N LEU A 20 8.86 2.20 -12.83
CA LEU A 20 8.52 3.28 -13.76
C LEU A 20 9.75 3.92 -14.39
N ILE A 21 10.80 4.15 -13.61
CA ILE A 21 12.10 4.64 -14.07
C ILE A 21 12.69 3.66 -15.11
N GLY A 22 12.67 2.36 -14.81
CA GLY A 22 13.14 1.32 -15.73
C GLY A 22 12.34 1.22 -17.03
N GLU A 23 11.09 1.68 -17.03
CA GLU A 23 10.22 1.80 -18.22
C GLU A 23 10.37 3.15 -18.95
N GLY A 24 11.32 4.00 -18.53
CA GLY A 24 11.60 5.29 -19.16
C GLY A 24 10.64 6.42 -18.76
N CYS A 25 9.86 6.27 -17.70
CA CYS A 25 9.06 7.36 -17.15
C CYS A 25 9.96 8.39 -16.43
N GLU A 26 9.56 9.66 -16.48
CA GLU A 26 10.08 10.71 -15.61
C GLU A 26 9.29 10.69 -14.31
N VAL A 27 9.96 10.42 -13.18
CA VAL A 27 9.32 10.19 -11.90
C VAL A 27 9.70 11.27 -10.90
N CYS A 28 8.68 11.96 -10.38
CA CYS A 28 8.82 12.83 -9.23
C CYS A 28 8.35 12.11 -7.96
N GLY A 29 9.24 11.91 -7.01
CA GLY A 29 8.96 11.30 -5.72
C GLY A 29 8.70 12.34 -4.64
N ILE A 30 7.66 12.16 -3.84
CA ILE A 30 7.40 12.95 -2.62
C ILE A 30 7.37 12.01 -1.42
N ASP A 31 8.07 12.36 -0.32
CA ASP A 31 7.99 11.68 0.97
C ASP A 31 8.46 12.66 2.07
N ASN A 32 7.88 12.59 3.25
CA ASN A 32 8.29 13.40 4.41
C ASN A 32 9.32 12.71 5.30
N LEU A 33 9.72 11.48 4.96
CA LEU A 33 10.63 10.63 5.74
C LEU A 33 10.20 10.47 7.21
N ASN A 34 8.90 10.44 7.46
CA ASN A 34 8.32 10.32 8.79
C ASN A 34 8.99 9.18 9.61
N PRO A 35 9.36 9.41 10.89
CA PRO A 35 10.08 8.46 11.73
C PRO A 35 9.18 7.37 12.37
N TYR A 36 8.05 7.05 11.79
CA TYR A 36 7.17 5.97 12.24
C TYR A 36 7.89 4.60 12.33
N TYR A 37 8.83 4.37 11.43
CA TYR A 37 9.80 3.28 11.50
C TYR A 37 11.18 3.78 11.10
N ASP A 38 12.20 2.92 11.17
CA ASP A 38 13.59 3.27 10.90
C ASP A 38 13.77 4.09 9.61
N VAL A 39 14.19 5.35 9.78
CA VAL A 39 14.38 6.30 8.68
C VAL A 39 15.57 5.89 7.80
N SER A 40 16.56 5.18 8.34
CA SER A 40 17.73 4.73 7.57
C SER A 40 17.32 3.84 6.40
N LEU A 41 16.29 3.01 6.57
CA LEU A 41 15.72 2.18 5.49
C LEU A 41 15.05 3.03 4.41
N LYS A 42 14.36 4.12 4.78
CA LYS A 42 13.79 5.08 3.83
C LYS A 42 14.90 5.80 3.05
N GLN A 43 15.94 6.24 3.74
CA GLN A 43 17.11 6.88 3.12
C GLN A 43 17.86 5.94 2.18
N ALA A 44 18.00 4.66 2.55
CA ALA A 44 18.62 3.64 1.69
C ALA A 44 17.84 3.36 0.41
N ARG A 45 16.49 3.36 0.47
CA ARG A 45 15.62 3.29 -0.72
C ARG A 45 15.80 4.52 -1.59
N LEU A 46 15.74 5.71 -0.99
CA LEU A 46 15.87 6.98 -1.68
C LEU A 46 17.26 7.15 -2.35
N ALA A 47 18.33 6.73 -1.66
CA ALA A 47 19.67 6.75 -2.23
C ALA A 47 19.82 5.93 -3.51
N ARG A 48 19.02 4.85 -3.65
CA ARG A 48 18.98 4.06 -4.89
C ARG A 48 18.22 4.78 -6.00
N LEU A 49 17.08 5.40 -5.68
CA LEU A 49 16.28 6.14 -6.66
C LEU A 49 17.04 7.37 -7.20
N ARG A 50 17.76 8.09 -6.34
CA ARG A 50 18.53 9.29 -6.71
C ARG A 50 19.72 9.04 -7.64
N ARG A 51 20.08 7.77 -7.90
CA ARG A 51 21.12 7.42 -8.89
C ARG A 51 20.60 7.51 -10.32
N GLU A 52 19.29 7.52 -10.50
CA GLU A 52 18.64 7.53 -11.80
C GLU A 52 18.40 8.97 -12.27
N CYS A 53 18.77 9.27 -13.52
CA CYS A 53 18.70 10.63 -14.07
C CYS A 53 17.27 11.14 -14.31
N ASN A 54 16.30 10.25 -14.44
CA ASN A 54 14.88 10.54 -14.64
C ASN A 54 14.06 10.47 -13.33
N PHE A 55 14.74 10.64 -12.18
CA PHE A 55 14.11 10.72 -10.86
C PHE A 55 14.43 12.04 -10.16
N THR A 56 13.38 12.76 -9.75
CA THR A 56 13.46 13.92 -8.86
C THR A 56 12.81 13.61 -7.52
N PHE A 57 13.20 14.32 -6.46
CA PHE A 57 12.65 14.07 -5.12
C PHE A 57 12.44 15.35 -4.34
N HIS A 58 11.23 15.50 -3.78
CA HIS A 58 10.88 16.55 -2.84
C HIS A 58 10.66 15.97 -1.44
N LEU A 59 11.44 16.47 -0.47
CA LEU A 59 11.23 16.21 0.96
C LEU A 59 10.08 17.10 1.44
N LEU A 60 8.85 16.55 1.48
CA LEU A 60 7.64 17.32 1.65
C LEU A 60 6.56 16.52 2.36
N ASP A 61 5.84 17.16 3.28
CA ASP A 61 4.63 16.60 3.88
C ASP A 61 3.41 17.00 3.04
N LEU A 62 2.55 16.04 2.72
CA LEU A 62 1.31 16.32 1.97
C LEU A 62 0.36 17.27 2.71
N ALA A 63 0.48 17.38 4.03
CA ALA A 63 -0.28 18.35 4.83
C ALA A 63 0.17 19.81 4.60
N ASP A 64 1.36 20.04 4.03
CA ASP A 64 1.81 21.35 3.57
C ASP A 64 1.24 21.64 2.17
N GLY A 65 0.02 22.18 2.14
CA GLY A 65 -0.70 22.43 0.90
C GLY A 65 0.02 23.36 -0.08
N PRO A 66 0.56 24.51 0.35
CA PRO A 66 1.31 25.42 -0.54
C PRO A 66 2.51 24.73 -1.20
N ALA A 67 3.41 24.12 -0.42
CA ALA A 67 4.60 23.46 -0.96
C ALA A 67 4.24 22.27 -1.88
N LEU A 68 3.17 21.53 -1.56
CA LEU A 68 2.66 20.46 -2.42
C LEU A 68 2.11 21.01 -3.75
N THR A 69 1.41 22.12 -3.71
CA THR A 69 0.88 22.78 -4.91
C THR A 69 2.00 23.22 -5.85
N ASP A 70 3.06 23.82 -5.30
CA ASP A 70 4.24 24.23 -6.08
C ASP A 70 4.92 23.03 -6.75
N ALA A 71 5.12 21.94 -6.01
CA ALA A 71 5.72 20.71 -6.54
C ALA A 71 4.87 20.07 -7.67
N VAL A 72 3.55 20.04 -7.53
CA VAL A 72 2.64 19.54 -8.59
C VAL A 72 2.64 20.46 -9.80
N ALA A 73 2.61 21.78 -9.59
CA ALA A 73 2.64 22.76 -10.66
C ALA A 73 3.97 22.75 -11.44
N GLU A 74 5.09 22.54 -10.76
CA GLU A 74 6.41 22.45 -11.39
C GLU A 74 6.52 21.16 -12.23
N HIS A 75 6.15 20.02 -11.66
CA HIS A 75 6.32 18.72 -12.34
C HIS A 75 5.29 18.47 -13.46
N GLN A 76 4.08 19.04 -13.38
CA GLN A 76 2.98 18.82 -14.33
C GLN A 76 2.76 17.34 -14.66
N PRO A 77 2.41 16.48 -13.68
CA PRO A 77 2.31 15.05 -13.87
C PRO A 77 1.17 14.65 -14.80
N ASP A 78 1.42 13.69 -15.69
CA ASP A 78 0.38 13.02 -16.50
C ASP A 78 -0.43 12.06 -15.63
N CYS A 79 0.25 11.38 -14.68
CA CYS A 79 -0.35 10.43 -13.76
C CYS A 79 0.16 10.67 -12.33
N VAL A 80 -0.73 10.54 -11.36
CA VAL A 80 -0.40 10.63 -9.93
C VAL A 80 -0.70 9.31 -9.25
N VAL A 81 0.27 8.76 -8.51
CA VAL A 81 0.08 7.57 -7.68
C VAL A 81 0.30 7.95 -6.21
N ASN A 82 -0.79 8.09 -5.47
CA ASN A 82 -0.77 8.45 -4.06
C ASN A 82 -0.64 7.22 -3.17
N LEU A 83 0.58 6.95 -2.71
CA LEU A 83 0.91 5.89 -1.76
C LEU A 83 1.31 6.42 -0.39
N ALA A 84 1.54 7.73 -0.26
CA ALA A 84 1.80 8.37 1.02
C ALA A 84 0.58 8.27 1.94
N ALA A 85 0.82 7.77 3.12
CA ALA A 85 -0.17 7.72 4.19
C ALA A 85 0.50 7.39 5.53
N GLN A 86 -0.09 7.83 6.63
CA GLN A 86 0.17 7.19 7.90
C GLN A 86 -0.53 5.82 7.87
N ALA A 87 0.23 4.75 7.95
CA ALA A 87 -0.25 3.37 7.87
C ALA A 87 -0.14 2.65 9.22
N GLY A 88 -0.85 1.53 9.35
CA GLY A 88 -0.87 0.73 10.58
C GLY A 88 -2.17 0.88 11.36
N VAL A 89 -2.90 -0.22 11.53
CA VAL A 89 -4.19 -0.22 12.25
C VAL A 89 -3.98 0.15 13.73
N ARG A 90 -2.98 -0.45 14.39
CA ARG A 90 -2.74 -0.29 15.83
C ARG A 90 -2.28 1.12 16.18
N TYR A 91 -1.33 1.66 15.44
CA TYR A 91 -0.82 3.01 15.68
C TYR A 91 -1.91 4.09 15.52
N SER A 92 -2.99 3.81 14.76
CA SER A 92 -4.12 4.74 14.67
C SER A 92 -4.91 4.90 15.97
N ILE A 93 -4.74 3.97 16.92
CA ILE A 93 -5.30 4.07 18.27
C ILE A 93 -4.42 4.96 19.16
N GLU A 94 -3.11 4.87 18.98
CA GLU A 94 -2.11 5.60 19.77
C GLU A 94 -1.94 7.05 19.31
N ASN A 95 -1.92 7.28 18.00
CA ASN A 95 -1.70 8.61 17.41
C ASN A 95 -2.74 8.93 16.31
N PRO A 96 -4.00 9.21 16.67
CA PRO A 96 -5.08 9.45 15.70
C PRO A 96 -4.86 10.69 14.82
N PHE A 97 -4.25 11.75 15.34
CA PHE A 97 -4.06 13.00 14.60
C PHE A 97 -3.08 12.86 13.44
N ALA A 98 -2.08 11.99 13.52
CA ALA A 98 -1.20 11.69 12.40
C ALA A 98 -1.97 11.12 11.21
N TYR A 99 -3.04 10.34 11.46
CA TYR A 99 -3.92 9.80 10.40
C TYR A 99 -4.83 10.86 9.79
N VAL A 100 -5.36 11.77 10.59
CA VAL A 100 -6.16 12.89 10.09
C VAL A 100 -5.30 13.80 9.22
N SER A 101 -4.13 14.21 9.71
CA SER A 101 -3.21 15.08 8.97
C SER A 101 -2.76 14.44 7.65
N SER A 102 -2.15 13.26 7.69
CA SER A 102 -1.58 12.64 6.49
C SER A 102 -2.65 12.09 5.53
N ASN A 103 -3.66 11.38 6.07
CA ASN A 103 -4.59 10.61 5.23
C ASN A 103 -5.80 11.42 4.77
N LEU A 104 -6.19 12.47 5.48
CA LEU A 104 -7.33 13.30 5.09
C LEU A 104 -6.86 14.66 4.57
N VAL A 105 -6.16 15.45 5.37
CA VAL A 105 -5.70 16.78 4.95
C VAL A 105 -4.74 16.66 3.77
N GLY A 106 -3.71 15.83 3.88
CA GLY A 106 -2.74 15.61 2.80
C GLY A 106 -3.37 15.04 1.53
N PHE A 107 -4.38 14.18 1.66
CA PHE A 107 -5.09 13.62 0.51
C PHE A 107 -5.92 14.68 -0.24
N VAL A 108 -6.63 15.56 0.50
CA VAL A 108 -7.39 16.66 -0.09
C VAL A 108 -6.45 17.66 -0.74
N ASN A 109 -5.34 18.04 -0.07
CA ASN A 109 -4.35 18.96 -0.65
C ASN A 109 -3.81 18.44 -2.00
N LEU A 110 -3.51 17.13 -2.08
CA LEU A 110 -3.02 16.54 -3.33
C LEU A 110 -4.07 16.55 -4.44
N LEU A 111 -5.33 16.25 -4.12
CA LEU A 111 -6.43 16.32 -5.10
C LEU A 111 -6.64 17.75 -5.57
N GLU A 112 -6.66 18.75 -4.66
CA GLU A 112 -6.77 20.17 -5.01
C GLU A 112 -5.62 20.61 -5.93
N ALA A 113 -4.39 20.25 -5.60
CA ALA A 113 -3.23 20.55 -6.45
C ALA A 113 -3.38 19.94 -7.86
N CYS A 114 -3.85 18.69 -7.94
CA CYS A 114 -4.05 18.01 -9.22
C CYS A 114 -5.12 18.69 -10.10
N VAL A 115 -6.27 19.06 -9.53
CA VAL A 115 -7.38 19.61 -10.32
C VAL A 115 -7.20 21.09 -10.68
N ARG A 116 -6.39 21.83 -9.91
CA ARG A 116 -6.20 23.28 -10.12
C ARG A 116 -4.92 23.64 -10.90
N HIS A 117 -3.87 22.82 -10.78
CA HIS A 117 -2.52 23.19 -11.21
C HIS A 117 -1.87 22.21 -12.19
N ALA A 118 -2.53 21.09 -12.51
CA ALA A 118 -2.04 20.10 -13.47
C ALA A 118 -3.17 19.52 -14.33
N GLN A 119 -2.80 18.93 -15.48
CA GLN A 119 -3.73 18.21 -16.35
C GLN A 119 -3.59 16.70 -16.13
N VAL A 120 -3.87 16.24 -14.91
CA VAL A 120 -3.72 14.84 -14.52
C VAL A 120 -4.72 13.97 -15.29
N GLN A 121 -4.20 13.02 -16.05
CA GLN A 121 -5.00 12.09 -16.86
C GLN A 121 -5.50 10.90 -16.02
N HIS A 122 -4.80 10.55 -14.95
CA HIS A 122 -5.20 9.48 -14.04
C HIS A 122 -4.65 9.71 -12.62
N PHE A 123 -5.52 9.65 -11.63
CA PHE A 123 -5.16 9.67 -10.22
C PHE A 123 -5.40 8.27 -9.63
N VAL A 124 -4.34 7.57 -9.24
CA VAL A 124 -4.39 6.27 -8.58
C VAL A 124 -4.07 6.45 -7.10
N PHE A 125 -4.81 5.81 -6.19
CA PHE A 125 -4.53 5.95 -4.77
C PHE A 125 -4.63 4.62 -4.00
N ALA A 126 -3.82 4.53 -2.95
CA ALA A 126 -3.85 3.42 -2.01
C ALA A 126 -5.06 3.53 -1.06
N SER A 127 -6.07 2.69 -1.25
CA SER A 127 -7.01 2.29 -0.22
C SER A 127 -6.44 1.07 0.54
N SER A 128 -7.27 0.32 1.24
CA SER A 128 -6.83 -0.80 2.09
C SER A 128 -7.95 -1.83 2.26
N SER A 129 -7.58 -3.10 2.39
CA SER A 129 -8.52 -4.15 2.83
C SER A 129 -9.09 -3.90 4.23
N SER A 130 -8.47 -3.02 5.03
CA SER A 130 -9.00 -2.60 6.33
C SER A 130 -10.37 -1.92 6.25
N VAL A 131 -10.76 -1.37 5.08
CA VAL A 131 -12.09 -0.76 4.87
C VAL A 131 -13.23 -1.77 5.02
N TYR A 132 -12.96 -3.06 4.82
CA TYR A 132 -13.96 -4.13 5.02
C TYR A 132 -14.38 -4.27 6.48
N GLY A 133 -13.54 -3.83 7.41
CA GLY A 133 -13.89 -3.67 8.83
C GLY A 133 -14.48 -4.94 9.43
N ALA A 134 -15.72 -4.84 9.92
CA ALA A 134 -16.45 -5.92 10.57
C ALA A 134 -17.11 -6.94 9.61
N ASN A 135 -16.84 -6.90 8.30
CA ASN A 135 -17.41 -7.86 7.36
C ASN A 135 -16.93 -9.29 7.67
N LEU A 136 -17.88 -10.23 7.72
CA LEU A 136 -17.61 -11.65 7.98
C LEU A 136 -17.55 -12.49 6.70
N LYS A 137 -18.23 -12.03 5.63
CA LYS A 137 -18.23 -12.71 4.33
C LYS A 137 -16.84 -12.65 3.70
N VAL A 138 -16.32 -13.77 3.24
CA VAL A 138 -15.09 -13.89 2.44
C VAL A 138 -15.39 -14.75 1.19
N PRO A 139 -14.72 -14.48 0.06
CA PRO A 139 -13.78 -13.40 -0.20
C PRO A 139 -14.45 -12.02 -0.15
N PHE A 140 -13.66 -10.99 0.23
CA PHE A 140 -14.09 -9.61 0.23
C PHE A 140 -14.26 -9.09 -1.19
N SER A 141 -15.44 -8.66 -1.54
CA SER A 141 -15.75 -8.06 -2.84
C SER A 141 -15.79 -6.55 -2.77
N VAL A 142 -15.36 -5.85 -3.83
CA VAL A 142 -15.48 -4.38 -3.92
C VAL A 142 -16.94 -3.90 -3.85
N ASN A 143 -17.90 -4.80 -4.10
CA ASN A 143 -19.33 -4.54 -4.00
C ASN A 143 -19.89 -4.72 -2.59
N ASP A 144 -19.12 -5.26 -1.64
CA ASP A 144 -19.55 -5.39 -0.25
C ASP A 144 -19.64 -4.01 0.40
N ARG A 145 -20.62 -3.84 1.31
CA ARG A 145 -20.70 -2.62 2.13
C ARG A 145 -19.49 -2.52 3.04
N VAL A 146 -18.96 -1.31 3.18
CA VAL A 146 -17.77 -1.00 3.99
C VAL A 146 -18.05 0.16 4.94
N ASP A 147 -19.19 0.11 5.59
CA ASP A 147 -19.73 1.19 6.43
C ASP A 147 -19.43 0.99 7.93
N CYS A 148 -18.79 -0.13 8.31
CA CYS A 148 -18.46 -0.49 9.67
C CYS A 148 -16.93 -0.66 9.86
N PRO A 149 -16.11 0.42 9.72
CA PRO A 149 -14.69 0.35 9.98
C PRO A 149 -14.41 0.07 11.46
N ILE A 150 -13.41 -0.79 11.75
CA ILE A 150 -13.04 -1.16 13.13
C ILE A 150 -11.75 -0.48 13.60
N SER A 151 -11.25 0.49 12.86
CA SER A 151 -10.10 1.32 13.22
C SER A 151 -10.19 2.70 12.56
N LEU A 152 -9.55 3.71 13.15
CA LEU A 152 -9.47 5.04 12.54
C LEU A 152 -8.71 4.99 11.21
N TYR A 153 -7.66 4.16 11.10
CA TYR A 153 -6.99 3.93 9.82
C TYR A 153 -7.98 3.47 8.73
N ALA A 154 -8.82 2.48 9.03
CA ALA A 154 -9.84 2.00 8.09
C ALA A 154 -10.82 3.12 7.71
N ALA A 155 -11.28 3.91 8.71
CA ALA A 155 -12.16 5.05 8.49
C ALA A 155 -11.52 6.10 7.57
N THR A 156 -10.24 6.46 7.78
CA THR A 156 -9.55 7.42 6.88
C THR A 156 -9.41 6.89 5.47
N LYS A 157 -9.13 5.59 5.27
CA LYS A 157 -9.04 4.99 3.94
C LYS A 157 -10.41 4.94 3.25
N LYS A 158 -11.48 4.65 3.98
CA LYS A 158 -12.84 4.75 3.43
C LYS A 158 -13.20 6.19 3.09
N SER A 159 -12.81 7.16 3.90
CA SER A 159 -12.99 8.59 3.60
C SER A 159 -12.26 8.99 2.31
N ASN A 160 -11.04 8.47 2.07
CA ASN A 160 -10.34 8.70 0.79
C ASN A 160 -11.16 8.21 -0.40
N GLU A 161 -11.80 7.03 -0.33
CA GLU A 161 -12.66 6.53 -1.41
C GLU A 161 -13.84 7.49 -1.68
N LEU A 162 -14.48 8.03 -0.64
CA LEU A 162 -15.62 8.96 -0.77
C LEU A 162 -15.17 10.32 -1.31
N ILE A 163 -14.07 10.87 -0.78
CA ILE A 163 -13.50 12.15 -1.24
C ILE A 163 -13.08 12.03 -2.72
N ALA A 164 -12.36 10.97 -3.08
CA ALA A 164 -11.91 10.74 -4.44
C ALA A 164 -13.08 10.62 -5.43
N HIS A 165 -14.16 9.95 -5.03
CA HIS A 165 -15.38 9.89 -5.85
C HIS A 165 -15.98 11.29 -6.06
N SER A 166 -16.06 12.14 -5.03
CA SER A 166 -16.61 13.48 -5.17
C SER A 166 -15.77 14.37 -6.11
N TYR A 167 -14.44 14.27 -6.03
CA TYR A 167 -13.53 14.97 -6.94
C TYR A 167 -13.67 14.49 -8.39
N SER A 168 -13.77 13.18 -8.58
CA SER A 168 -14.03 12.61 -9.91
C SER A 168 -15.36 13.12 -10.50
N HIS A 169 -16.41 13.21 -9.66
CA HIS A 169 -17.71 13.69 -10.10
C HIS A 169 -17.70 15.19 -10.44
N LEU A 170 -17.10 16.01 -9.59
CA LEU A 170 -17.13 17.49 -9.70
C LEU A 170 -16.18 18.01 -10.79
N TYR A 171 -15.00 17.41 -10.90
CA TYR A 171 -13.91 17.91 -11.76
C TYR A 171 -13.61 16.99 -12.95
N GLY A 172 -14.30 15.85 -13.07
CA GLY A 172 -14.05 14.90 -14.17
C GLY A 172 -12.71 14.18 -14.09
N LEU A 173 -11.97 14.29 -12.97
CA LEU A 173 -10.70 13.62 -12.76
C LEU A 173 -10.89 12.10 -12.82
N PRO A 174 -10.15 11.37 -13.69
CA PRO A 174 -10.17 9.91 -13.67
C PRO A 174 -9.47 9.38 -12.42
N VAL A 175 -10.17 8.59 -11.62
CA VAL A 175 -9.63 8.12 -10.33
C VAL A 175 -9.81 6.63 -10.15
N THR A 176 -8.73 5.94 -9.74
CA THR A 176 -8.79 4.53 -9.33
C THR A 176 -8.24 4.33 -7.94
N GLY A 177 -9.06 3.77 -7.04
CA GLY A 177 -8.65 3.32 -5.71
C GLY A 177 -8.25 1.84 -5.72
N LEU A 178 -7.16 1.51 -5.04
CA LEU A 178 -6.69 0.13 -4.89
C LEU A 178 -6.74 -0.27 -3.42
N ARG A 179 -7.61 -1.23 -3.07
CA ARG A 179 -7.67 -1.84 -1.74
C ARG A 179 -6.59 -2.90 -1.64
N PHE A 180 -5.40 -2.47 -1.17
CA PHE A 180 -4.29 -3.39 -0.95
C PHE A 180 -4.58 -4.35 0.21
N PHE A 181 -4.22 -5.60 0.01
CA PHE A 181 -4.13 -6.61 1.07
C PHE A 181 -2.74 -6.58 1.71
N THR A 182 -2.30 -7.65 2.36
CA THR A 182 -1.02 -7.62 3.08
C THR A 182 0.15 -7.75 2.12
N VAL A 183 0.76 -6.62 1.78
CA VAL A 183 1.92 -6.59 0.88
C VAL A 183 3.19 -6.99 1.64
N TYR A 184 4.01 -7.87 1.04
CA TYR A 184 5.26 -8.33 1.59
C TYR A 184 6.35 -8.46 0.52
N GLY A 185 7.63 -8.50 0.93
CA GLY A 185 8.77 -8.67 0.03
C GLY A 185 10.01 -7.91 0.48
N PRO A 186 11.10 -7.95 -0.34
CA PRO A 186 12.32 -7.19 -0.10
C PRO A 186 12.05 -5.70 0.08
N TRP A 187 12.88 -5.04 0.90
CA TRP A 187 12.69 -3.62 1.24
C TRP A 187 11.37 -3.33 1.93
N GLY A 188 10.76 -4.33 2.56
CA GLY A 188 9.49 -4.20 3.25
C GLY A 188 9.55 -3.32 4.49
N ARG A 189 8.38 -3.07 5.10
CA ARG A 189 8.26 -2.24 6.30
C ARG A 189 8.59 -3.04 7.56
N PRO A 190 9.48 -2.53 8.45
CA PRO A 190 9.89 -3.23 9.68
C PRO A 190 8.77 -3.43 10.70
N ASP A 191 7.71 -2.62 10.65
CA ASP A 191 6.55 -2.73 11.53
C ASP A 191 5.58 -3.87 11.16
N MET A 192 5.75 -4.49 9.99
CA MET A 192 4.91 -5.60 9.51
C MET A 192 5.30 -6.94 10.15
N GLY A 193 4.30 -7.82 10.31
CA GLY A 193 4.46 -9.11 11.00
C GLY A 193 5.57 -10.00 10.39
N TYR A 194 5.64 -10.12 9.07
CA TYR A 194 6.66 -10.94 8.41
C TYR A 194 8.08 -10.45 8.70
N PHE A 195 8.28 -9.14 8.76
CA PHE A 195 9.56 -8.53 9.05
C PHE A 195 9.95 -8.76 10.53
N LYS A 196 9.02 -8.48 11.45
CA LYS A 196 9.20 -8.72 12.88
C LYS A 196 9.52 -10.18 13.17
N PHE A 197 8.81 -11.12 12.53
CA PHE A 197 9.07 -12.55 12.68
C PHE A 197 10.45 -12.92 12.18
N ALA A 198 10.83 -12.50 10.98
CA ALA A 198 12.16 -12.79 10.45
C ALA A 198 13.27 -12.24 11.35
N GLN A 199 13.16 -11.00 11.79
CA GLN A 199 14.14 -10.38 12.70
C GLN A 199 14.24 -11.08 14.05
N ALA A 200 13.11 -11.46 14.65
CA ALA A 200 13.09 -12.14 15.94
C ALA A 200 13.66 -13.58 15.82
N ILE A 201 13.25 -14.33 14.79
CA ILE A 201 13.74 -15.70 14.55
C ILE A 201 15.25 -15.69 14.29
N ASP A 202 15.72 -14.77 13.46
CA ASP A 202 17.15 -14.67 13.14
C ASP A 202 18.01 -14.40 14.39
N ARG A 203 17.51 -13.53 15.28
CA ARG A 203 18.14 -13.16 16.56
C ARG A 203 17.86 -14.12 17.72
N GLY A 204 17.14 -15.22 17.49
CA GLY A 204 16.76 -16.17 18.54
C GLY A 204 15.81 -15.60 19.61
N LYS A 205 15.06 -14.54 19.27
CA LYS A 205 14.06 -13.92 20.16
C LYS A 205 12.67 -14.54 19.97
N PRO A 206 11.79 -14.52 21.00
CA PRO A 206 10.43 -15.00 20.84
C PRO A 206 9.61 -14.18 19.85
N ILE A 207 8.66 -14.85 19.19
CA ILE A 207 7.65 -14.23 18.33
C ILE A 207 6.26 -14.32 18.96
N GLU A 208 5.48 -13.27 18.86
CA GLU A 208 4.11 -13.20 19.36
C GLU A 208 3.12 -13.70 18.30
N ILE A 209 2.39 -14.76 18.62
CA ILE A 209 1.38 -15.38 17.76
C ILE A 209 -0.01 -15.00 18.28
N TYR A 210 -0.63 -13.99 17.69
CA TYR A 210 -1.95 -13.51 18.10
C TYR A 210 -3.06 -14.45 17.67
N ASN A 211 -4.21 -14.34 18.36
CA ASN A 211 -5.37 -15.22 18.21
C ASN A 211 -4.99 -16.71 18.25
N ARG A 212 -4.01 -17.06 19.06
CA ARG A 212 -3.48 -18.44 19.18
C ARG A 212 -3.10 -19.08 17.83
N GLY A 213 -2.75 -18.26 16.83
CA GLY A 213 -2.42 -18.69 15.48
C GLY A 213 -3.61 -18.93 14.56
N GLN A 214 -4.84 -18.75 15.04
CA GLN A 214 -6.06 -18.96 14.25
C GLN A 214 -6.37 -17.72 13.40
N MET A 215 -5.46 -17.41 12.48
CA MET A 215 -5.58 -16.25 11.57
C MET A 215 -5.13 -16.66 10.18
N ARG A 216 -5.81 -16.09 9.19
CA ARG A 216 -5.46 -16.25 7.77
C ARG A 216 -5.29 -14.88 7.13
N ARG A 217 -4.27 -14.71 6.32
CA ARG A 217 -4.02 -13.46 5.60
C ARG A 217 -3.76 -13.71 4.12
N ASP A 218 -4.34 -12.86 3.32
CA ASP A 218 -4.02 -12.75 1.91
C ASP A 218 -2.74 -11.93 1.78
N PHE A 219 -1.62 -12.61 1.49
CA PHE A 219 -0.31 -12.01 1.32
C PHE A 219 -0.03 -11.83 -0.17
N THR A 220 0.30 -10.60 -0.56
CA THR A 220 0.57 -10.24 -1.95
C THR A 220 2.02 -9.81 -2.10
N TYR A 221 2.76 -10.46 -2.99
CA TYR A 221 4.16 -10.15 -3.21
C TYR A 221 4.32 -8.78 -3.86
N ILE A 222 5.39 -8.06 -3.50
CA ILE A 222 5.58 -6.66 -3.90
C ILE A 222 5.63 -6.47 -5.42
N ASP A 223 6.29 -7.36 -6.17
CA ASP A 223 6.37 -7.21 -7.62
C ASP A 223 5.01 -7.40 -8.29
N ASP A 224 4.16 -8.30 -7.77
CA ASP A 224 2.78 -8.47 -8.23
C ASP A 224 1.94 -7.21 -7.94
N VAL A 225 2.16 -6.56 -6.79
CA VAL A 225 1.48 -5.30 -6.44
C VAL A 225 1.89 -4.20 -7.41
N VAL A 226 3.18 -4.07 -7.70
CA VAL A 226 3.71 -3.06 -8.63
C VAL A 226 3.17 -3.29 -10.03
N GLU A 227 3.17 -4.54 -10.51
CA GLU A 227 2.58 -4.89 -11.81
C GLU A 227 1.09 -4.51 -11.89
N GLY A 228 0.34 -4.80 -10.82
CA GLY A 228 -1.06 -4.40 -10.72
C GLY A 228 -1.25 -2.88 -10.80
N ILE A 229 -0.43 -2.09 -10.11
CA ILE A 229 -0.49 -0.63 -10.16
C ILE A 229 -0.18 -0.12 -11.58
N VAL A 230 0.86 -0.61 -12.22
CA VAL A 230 1.27 -0.20 -13.58
C VAL A 230 0.17 -0.46 -14.60
N ARG A 231 -0.50 -1.60 -14.54
CA ARG A 231 -1.65 -1.92 -15.41
C ARG A 231 -2.82 -0.95 -15.19
N VAL A 232 -3.12 -0.64 -13.93
CA VAL A 232 -4.16 0.35 -13.59
C VAL A 232 -3.79 1.72 -14.13
N MET A 233 -2.54 2.19 -13.95
CA MET A 233 -2.09 3.50 -14.44
C MET A 233 -2.33 3.67 -15.94
N SER A 234 -2.14 2.61 -16.72
CA SER A 234 -2.31 2.60 -18.18
C SER A 234 -3.77 2.55 -18.64
N SER A 235 -4.72 2.43 -17.71
CA SER A 235 -6.14 2.22 -18.02
C SER A 235 -7.04 3.14 -17.18
N PRO A 236 -7.01 4.47 -17.40
CA PRO A 236 -7.86 5.40 -16.66
C PRO A 236 -9.34 5.08 -16.88
N PRO A 237 -10.18 5.15 -15.83
CA PRO A 237 -11.58 4.85 -15.94
C PRO A 237 -12.30 5.85 -16.86
N THR A 238 -13.08 5.33 -17.78
CA THR A 238 -13.97 6.12 -18.63
C THR A 238 -15.30 6.36 -17.92
N GLN A 239 -16.07 7.34 -18.38
CA GLN A 239 -17.45 7.52 -17.92
C GLN A 239 -18.23 6.23 -18.24
N SER A 240 -18.63 5.51 -17.22
CA SER A 240 -19.56 4.40 -17.39
C SER A 240 -20.72 4.62 -16.43
N ILE A 241 -21.92 4.55 -16.96
CA ILE A 241 -23.12 4.39 -16.15
C ILE A 241 -23.02 2.98 -15.54
N ALA A 242 -22.31 2.87 -14.42
CA ALA A 242 -22.22 1.62 -13.71
C ALA A 242 -23.59 1.28 -13.13
N LYS A 243 -24.35 0.44 -13.82
CA LYS A 243 -25.48 -0.26 -13.22
C LYS A 243 -24.92 -1.21 -12.18
N ARG A 244 -24.80 -0.77 -10.93
CA ARG A 244 -24.66 -1.72 -9.83
C ARG A 244 -25.98 -2.48 -9.72
N SER A 245 -25.90 -3.79 -9.63
CA SER A 245 -27.02 -4.73 -9.62
C SER A 245 -28.04 -4.56 -8.48
N SER A 246 -27.88 -3.57 -7.62
CA SER A 246 -28.78 -3.23 -6.51
C SER A 246 -29.61 -1.95 -6.72
N GLY A 247 -29.71 -1.42 -7.92
CA GLY A 247 -30.75 -0.45 -8.30
C GLY A 247 -30.70 0.96 -7.72
N ALA A 248 -29.81 1.30 -6.79
CA ALA A 248 -29.95 2.49 -5.97
C ALA A 248 -28.98 3.66 -6.26
N LEU A 249 -27.82 3.42 -6.91
CA LEU A 249 -26.84 4.49 -7.16
C LEU A 249 -26.23 4.34 -8.54
N THR A 250 -26.59 5.26 -9.44
CA THR A 250 -25.86 5.47 -10.70
C THR A 250 -24.93 6.65 -10.54
N SER A 251 -23.62 6.45 -10.73
CA SER A 251 -22.65 7.54 -10.80
C SER A 251 -22.07 7.60 -12.21
N ASN A 252 -22.00 8.82 -12.77
CA ASN A 252 -21.31 9.11 -14.02
C ASN A 252 -19.86 9.52 -13.80
N ALA A 253 -19.35 9.48 -12.58
CA ALA A 253 -17.97 9.78 -12.26
C ALA A 253 -17.00 8.78 -12.92
N ARG A 254 -15.86 9.29 -13.38
CA ARG A 254 -14.75 8.49 -13.88
C ARG A 254 -13.98 7.86 -12.71
N TYR A 255 -14.65 7.02 -11.95
CA TYR A 255 -14.20 6.47 -10.67
C TYR A 255 -14.35 4.96 -10.61
N ARG A 256 -13.31 4.27 -10.13
CA ARG A 256 -13.30 2.81 -9.88
C ARG A 256 -12.55 2.50 -8.58
N VAL A 257 -12.94 1.40 -7.95
CA VAL A 257 -12.19 0.79 -6.84
C VAL A 257 -11.99 -0.69 -7.17
N TYR A 258 -10.79 -1.20 -6.91
CA TYR A 258 -10.45 -2.61 -7.08
C TYR A 258 -9.74 -3.14 -5.83
N ASN A 259 -9.90 -4.43 -5.58
CA ASN A 259 -9.00 -5.16 -4.71
C ASN A 259 -7.69 -5.46 -5.43
N LEU A 260 -6.59 -5.44 -4.68
CA LEU A 260 -5.29 -5.95 -5.14
C LEU A 260 -4.71 -6.85 -4.04
N GLY A 261 -4.97 -8.14 -4.18
CA GLY A 261 -4.60 -9.23 -3.28
C GLY A 261 -4.18 -10.47 -4.07
N ASN A 262 -3.65 -11.46 -3.41
CA ASN A 262 -3.16 -12.69 -4.07
C ASN A 262 -4.26 -13.75 -4.29
N HIS A 263 -5.46 -13.55 -3.73
CA HIS A 263 -6.57 -14.51 -3.82
C HIS A 263 -6.25 -15.90 -3.21
N HIS A 264 -5.24 -15.98 -2.35
CA HIS A 264 -4.81 -17.22 -1.67
C HIS A 264 -4.45 -16.93 -0.21
N PRO A 265 -5.43 -16.94 0.72
CA PRO A 265 -5.15 -16.67 2.13
C PRO A 265 -4.32 -17.80 2.75
N THR A 266 -3.22 -17.43 3.39
CA THR A 266 -2.28 -18.34 4.06
C THR A 266 -2.52 -18.32 5.57
N ASP A 267 -2.50 -19.50 6.21
CA ASP A 267 -2.59 -19.63 7.66
C ASP A 267 -1.33 -19.07 8.34
N LEU A 268 -1.50 -18.37 9.47
CA LEU A 268 -0.40 -17.69 10.17
C LEU A 268 0.72 -18.68 10.59
N LEU A 269 0.38 -19.89 11.06
CA LEU A 269 1.40 -20.87 11.47
C LEU A 269 2.15 -21.45 10.26
N THR A 270 1.48 -21.67 9.13
CA THR A 270 2.12 -22.05 7.86
C THR A 270 3.08 -20.94 7.40
N PHE A 271 2.64 -19.71 7.47
CA PHE A 271 3.46 -18.54 7.14
C PHE A 271 4.73 -18.46 7.99
N VAL A 272 4.61 -18.65 9.30
CA VAL A 272 5.76 -18.69 10.24
C VAL A 272 6.70 -19.85 9.88
N SER A 273 6.15 -21.03 9.56
CA SER A 273 6.95 -22.21 9.20
C SER A 273 7.80 -21.97 7.94
N ILE A 274 7.25 -21.25 6.96
CA ILE A 274 7.99 -20.87 5.73
C ILE A 274 9.15 -19.93 6.09
N ILE A 275 8.92 -18.94 6.97
CA ILE A 275 10.00 -18.03 7.44
C ILE A 275 11.07 -18.81 8.21
N GLU A 276 10.68 -19.76 9.09
CA GLU A 276 11.61 -20.65 9.80
C GLU A 276 12.52 -21.41 8.83
N GLN A 277 11.92 -21.98 7.78
CA GLN A 277 12.65 -22.71 6.74
C GLN A 277 13.62 -21.79 5.97
N ALA A 278 13.16 -20.62 5.56
CA ALA A 278 13.98 -19.65 4.82
C ALA A 278 15.16 -19.12 5.67
N ILE A 279 14.97 -18.94 6.98
CA ILE A 279 16.02 -18.53 7.92
C ILE A 279 16.89 -19.71 8.36
N GLY A 280 16.37 -20.93 8.36
CA GLY A 280 17.07 -22.12 8.88
C GLY A 280 17.09 -22.21 10.41
N LYS A 281 16.19 -21.51 11.11
CA LYS A 281 16.07 -21.50 12.57
C LYS A 281 14.60 -21.68 12.97
N LYS A 282 14.34 -22.34 14.11
CA LYS A 282 13.01 -22.47 14.69
C LYS A 282 12.65 -21.26 15.55
N ALA A 283 11.39 -20.84 15.49
CA ALA A 283 10.85 -19.74 16.29
C ALA A 283 10.46 -20.18 17.70
N TYR A 284 10.74 -19.36 18.69
CA TYR A 284 10.13 -19.44 20.01
C TYR A 284 8.76 -18.75 19.94
N LYS A 285 7.67 -19.52 19.93
CA LYS A 285 6.31 -19.02 19.75
C LYS A 285 5.63 -18.74 21.08
N VAL A 286 5.20 -17.48 21.29
CA VAL A 286 4.36 -17.07 22.44
C VAL A 286 2.96 -16.82 21.91
N PHE A 287 1.98 -17.61 22.36
CA PHE A 287 0.60 -17.51 21.90
C PHE A 287 -0.18 -16.53 22.75
N LEU A 288 -0.77 -15.51 22.09
CA LEU A 288 -1.51 -14.43 22.70
C LEU A 288 -2.97 -14.39 22.22
N PRO A 289 -3.89 -13.75 22.97
CA PRO A 289 -5.24 -13.49 22.50
C PRO A 289 -5.25 -12.56 21.29
N MET A 290 -6.38 -12.48 20.62
CA MET A 290 -6.59 -11.55 19.47
C MET A 290 -6.44 -10.10 19.93
N GLN A 291 -5.81 -9.27 19.12
CA GLN A 291 -5.67 -7.84 19.40
C GLN A 291 -6.85 -7.02 18.89
N PRO A 292 -7.17 -5.88 19.55
CA PRO A 292 -8.16 -4.94 19.05
C PRO A 292 -7.83 -4.46 17.63
N GLY A 293 -8.86 -4.36 16.79
CA GLY A 293 -8.72 -3.93 15.40
C GLY A 293 -8.23 -5.00 14.41
N ASP A 294 -7.86 -6.19 14.88
CA ASP A 294 -7.52 -7.32 14.00
C ASP A 294 -8.79 -8.09 13.56
N VAL A 295 -8.69 -8.73 12.39
CA VAL A 295 -9.71 -9.63 11.83
C VAL A 295 -9.16 -11.06 11.71
N PRO A 296 -9.99 -12.11 11.84
CA PRO A 296 -9.50 -13.50 11.75
C PRO A 296 -9.02 -13.86 10.34
N CYS A 297 -9.65 -13.34 9.31
CA CYS A 297 -9.33 -13.68 7.92
C CYS A 297 -9.34 -12.43 7.03
N THR A 298 -8.38 -12.35 6.09
CA THR A 298 -8.48 -11.47 4.92
C THR A 298 -8.34 -12.30 3.66
N TYR A 299 -9.22 -12.07 2.68
CA TYR A 299 -9.27 -12.82 1.43
C TYR A 299 -9.86 -11.94 0.33
N ALA A 300 -9.06 -11.63 -0.70
CA ALA A 300 -9.46 -10.77 -1.81
C ALA A 300 -10.30 -11.50 -2.85
N ASP A 301 -11.42 -10.92 -3.25
CA ASP A 301 -12.05 -11.19 -4.54
C ASP A 301 -11.33 -10.37 -5.61
N MET A 302 -10.71 -11.04 -6.58
CA MET A 302 -9.91 -10.44 -7.64
C MET A 302 -10.58 -10.53 -9.02
N ASP A 303 -11.85 -10.93 -9.11
CA ASP A 303 -12.51 -11.20 -10.39
C ASP A 303 -12.66 -9.93 -11.24
N ASP A 304 -13.09 -8.82 -10.63
CA ASP A 304 -13.20 -7.55 -11.34
C ASP A 304 -11.84 -7.05 -11.84
N PHE A 305 -10.78 -7.16 -11.03
CA PHE A 305 -9.43 -6.78 -11.42
C PHE A 305 -8.91 -7.65 -12.58
N ALA A 306 -9.08 -8.95 -12.47
CA ALA A 306 -8.64 -9.90 -13.50
C ALA A 306 -9.37 -9.70 -14.84
N ARG A 307 -10.67 -9.42 -14.78
CA ARG A 307 -11.48 -9.16 -15.99
C ARG A 307 -11.02 -7.87 -16.69
N ASP A 308 -10.78 -6.78 -15.93
CA ASP A 308 -10.55 -5.47 -16.49
C ASP A 308 -9.08 -5.24 -16.90
N PHE A 309 -8.12 -5.92 -16.23
CA PHE A 309 -6.68 -5.75 -16.47
C PHE A 309 -5.95 -7.00 -16.96
N GLY A 310 -6.62 -8.15 -17.09
CA GLY A 310 -6.02 -9.40 -17.56
C GLY A 310 -4.89 -9.91 -16.67
N PHE A 311 -4.95 -9.63 -15.35
CA PHE A 311 -3.88 -9.94 -14.41
C PHE A 311 -4.40 -10.44 -13.06
N ARG A 312 -3.72 -11.43 -12.51
CA ARG A 312 -3.83 -11.86 -11.10
C ARG A 312 -2.45 -12.00 -10.51
N PRO A 313 -2.20 -11.50 -9.30
CA PRO A 313 -1.03 -11.86 -8.52
C PRO A 313 -0.86 -13.37 -8.45
N CYS A 314 0.38 -13.86 -8.62
CA CYS A 314 0.62 -15.30 -8.72
C CYS A 314 1.92 -15.77 -8.06
N THR A 315 2.70 -14.87 -7.46
CA THR A 315 3.94 -15.24 -6.78
C THR A 315 3.63 -16.13 -5.56
N PRO A 316 4.14 -17.39 -5.51
CA PRO A 316 3.97 -18.26 -4.36
C PRO A 316 4.57 -17.65 -3.09
N ILE A 317 3.92 -17.89 -1.95
CA ILE A 317 4.35 -17.29 -0.67
C ILE A 317 5.75 -17.76 -0.27
N GLU A 318 6.09 -19.00 -0.56
CA GLU A 318 7.41 -19.58 -0.30
C GLU A 318 8.52 -18.85 -1.06
N GLU A 319 8.28 -18.56 -2.33
CA GLU A 319 9.23 -17.85 -3.19
C GLU A 319 9.39 -16.40 -2.73
N GLY A 320 8.29 -15.71 -2.48
CA GLY A 320 8.35 -14.32 -2.04
C GLY A 320 9.02 -14.16 -0.68
N LEU A 321 8.77 -15.06 0.28
CA LEU A 321 9.43 -15.05 1.59
C LEU A 321 10.91 -15.42 1.49
N ARG A 322 11.28 -16.37 0.62
CA ARG A 322 12.69 -16.71 0.36
C ARG A 322 13.45 -15.48 -0.14
N ARG A 323 12.91 -14.76 -1.13
CA ARG A 323 13.51 -13.50 -1.66
C ARG A 323 13.59 -12.42 -0.58
N PHE A 324 12.57 -12.30 0.26
CA PHE A 324 12.57 -11.35 1.37
C PHE A 324 13.67 -11.67 2.38
N VAL A 325 13.80 -12.94 2.82
CA VAL A 325 14.82 -13.35 3.80
C VAL A 325 16.23 -13.21 3.24
N GLN A 326 16.42 -13.52 1.95
CA GLN A 326 17.70 -13.29 1.29
C GLN A 326 18.10 -11.82 1.35
N TRP A 327 17.22 -10.92 0.90
CA TRP A 327 17.44 -9.48 0.97
C TRP A 327 17.67 -9.00 2.42
N TYR A 328 16.88 -9.49 3.37
CA TYR A 328 17.00 -9.10 4.78
C TYR A 328 18.41 -9.40 5.30
N ARG A 329 18.93 -10.58 5.01
CA ARG A 329 20.28 -10.98 5.42
C ARG A 329 21.36 -10.14 4.74
N GLU A 330 21.28 -9.97 3.44
CA GLU A 330 22.24 -9.15 2.68
C GLU A 330 22.28 -7.72 3.22
N TYR A 331 21.12 -7.09 3.39
CA TYR A 331 21.03 -5.70 3.83
C TYR A 331 21.51 -5.49 5.27
N TYR A 332 21.05 -6.31 6.23
CA TYR A 332 21.37 -6.10 7.65
C TYR A 332 22.72 -6.68 8.05
N LEU A 333 23.19 -7.79 7.48
CA LEU A 333 24.53 -8.32 7.75
C LEU A 333 25.63 -7.45 7.15
N GLU A 334 25.40 -6.83 6.00
CA GLU A 334 26.34 -5.85 5.44
C GLU A 334 26.40 -4.60 6.31
N THR A 335 25.25 -4.12 6.77
CA THR A 335 25.19 -2.92 7.64
C THR A 335 25.87 -3.14 8.99
N GLU A 336 25.69 -4.33 9.60
CA GLU A 336 26.38 -4.69 10.86
C GLU A 336 27.91 -4.79 10.68
N LYS A 337 28.39 -5.32 9.56
CA LYS A 337 29.84 -5.36 9.26
C LYS A 337 30.46 -4.00 9.00
N MET A 338 29.69 -3.02 8.52
CA MET A 338 30.19 -1.65 8.31
C MET A 338 30.16 -0.79 9.60
N ALA A 339 29.45 -1.24 10.63
CA ALA A 339 29.33 -0.54 11.92
C ALA A 339 30.34 -1.07 12.98
N CYS A 340 31.04 -2.18 12.72
CA CYS A 340 32.17 -2.71 13.50
C CYS A 340 33.50 -2.27 12.87
#